data_579441bcd6e1ab46ea6e7f1e2a6f2b44
#
_entry.id   579441bcd6e1ab46ea6e7f1e2a6f2b44
#
_cell.length_a   1.000
_cell.length_b   1.000
_cell.length_c   1.000
_cell.angle_alpha   90.00
_cell.angle_beta   90.00
_cell.angle_gamma   90.00
#
_symmetry.space_group_name_H-M   'P 1'
#
loop_
_entity.id
_entity.type
_entity.pdbx_description
1 polymer ?
#
loop_
_entity_poly.entity_id
_entity_poly.type
_entity_poly.pdbx_seq_one_letter_code
_entity_poly.pdbx_strand_id
1 'polypeptide(L)'
;MQQWIIGIVSVTAVLLLAWGVSIVGADQGKQYADVAVFVWCGIFAFAVQWLLFIHAWLAHTEKFFDLAGSLTYVTIFIAAVVLSAAYDPRSLIIAAAIIVWALRLGPFLYFRIKNSGGDRRFHTIRNSFPTFFMTWTLQGAWVYLTSCAALAAVTSSNTVGLDAVFFVGFGIWAFGFAIEVIADRQKTAFRADPDNADKFIKTGLWAWSRHPNYFGEILLWAGIAVMAYPALVGWQALTLLAPIWVVLQMTAISGTRMLEARANKTWGSDPEYQAYKKSTPLLMLWPPRKQAS
;
A
#
# COMPACT_ATOMS: atom_id res chain seq x y z
N MET A 1 -25.17 15.10 -9.80
CA MET A 1 -24.18 16.04 -10.37
C MET A 1 -22.91 16.11 -9.54
N GLN A 2 -22.94 16.35 -8.23
CA GLN A 2 -21.77 16.48 -7.37
C GLN A 2 -20.81 15.27 -7.41
N GLN A 3 -21.31 14.03 -7.37
CA GLN A 3 -20.49 12.80 -7.44
C GLN A 3 -19.71 12.67 -8.77
N TRP A 4 -20.30 13.11 -9.88
CA TRP A 4 -19.63 13.14 -11.18
C TRP A 4 -18.49 14.15 -11.21
N ILE A 5 -18.71 15.35 -10.69
CA ILE A 5 -17.68 16.40 -10.62
C ILE A 5 -16.51 15.90 -9.76
N ILE A 6 -16.78 15.38 -8.55
CA ILE A 6 -15.73 14.83 -7.67
C ILE A 6 -15.00 13.68 -8.35
N GLY A 7 -15.72 12.75 -8.98
CA GLY A 7 -15.12 11.61 -9.68
C GLY A 7 -14.20 12.06 -10.81
N ILE A 8 -14.66 12.94 -11.69
CA ILE A 8 -13.87 13.45 -12.82
C ILE A 8 -12.63 14.20 -12.32
N VAL A 9 -12.79 15.13 -11.38
CA VAL A 9 -11.67 15.93 -10.85
C VAL A 9 -10.63 15.02 -10.20
N SER A 10 -11.07 14.06 -9.37
CA SER A 10 -10.14 13.12 -8.68
C SER A 10 -9.41 12.21 -9.66
N VAL A 11 -10.11 11.64 -10.64
CA VAL A 11 -9.50 10.77 -11.66
C VAL A 11 -8.50 11.56 -12.50
N THR A 12 -8.88 12.76 -12.96
CA THR A 12 -7.98 13.63 -13.74
C THR A 12 -6.73 14.01 -12.93
N ALA A 13 -6.89 14.43 -11.69
CA ALA A 13 -5.76 14.81 -10.82
C ALA A 13 -4.80 13.65 -10.59
N VAL A 14 -5.32 12.46 -10.34
CA VAL A 14 -4.52 11.25 -10.13
C VAL A 14 -3.79 10.81 -11.41
N LEU A 15 -4.44 10.88 -12.56
CA LEU A 15 -3.79 10.55 -13.84
C LEU A 15 -2.70 11.57 -14.21
N LEU A 16 -2.91 12.85 -13.93
CA LEU A 16 -1.86 13.88 -14.10
C LEU A 16 -0.67 13.64 -13.16
N LEU A 17 -0.94 13.27 -11.91
CA LEU A 17 0.13 12.91 -10.98
C LEU A 17 0.91 11.67 -11.45
N ALA A 18 0.21 10.63 -11.88
CA ALA A 18 0.81 9.41 -12.41
C ALA A 18 1.62 9.68 -13.68
N TRP A 19 1.14 10.57 -14.54
CA TRP A 19 1.86 11.03 -15.74
C TRP A 19 3.14 11.78 -15.36
N GLY A 20 3.09 12.72 -14.39
CA GLY A 20 4.26 13.41 -13.87
C GLY A 20 5.31 12.45 -13.32
N VAL A 21 4.88 11.46 -12.52
CA VAL A 21 5.76 10.40 -12.00
C VAL A 21 6.32 9.53 -13.13
N SER A 22 5.54 9.30 -14.20
CA SER A 22 6.03 8.58 -15.39
C SER A 22 7.17 9.30 -16.09
N ILE A 23 7.12 10.63 -16.18
CA ILE A 23 8.20 11.43 -16.78
C ILE A 23 9.50 11.27 -15.98
N VAL A 24 9.44 11.43 -14.67
CA VAL A 24 10.65 11.36 -13.82
C VAL A 24 11.18 9.94 -13.65
N GLY A 25 10.29 8.95 -13.49
CA GLY A 25 10.69 7.55 -13.32
C GLY A 25 11.22 6.90 -14.60
N ALA A 26 10.82 7.42 -15.77
CA ALA A 26 11.31 6.97 -17.08
C ALA A 26 12.67 7.52 -17.46
N ASP A 27 13.17 8.55 -16.75
CA ASP A 27 14.46 9.18 -17.07
C ASP A 27 15.59 8.13 -17.05
N GLN A 28 16.37 8.07 -18.12
CA GLN A 28 17.44 7.07 -18.30
C GLN A 28 17.02 5.61 -18.04
N GLY A 29 15.73 5.32 -18.20
CA GLY A 29 15.17 3.98 -18.06
C GLY A 29 15.33 3.12 -19.31
N LYS A 30 15.33 1.79 -19.13
CA LYS A 30 15.28 0.82 -20.24
C LYS A 30 13.96 0.96 -21.00
N GLN A 31 14.01 0.73 -22.32
CA GLN A 31 12.87 0.87 -23.21
C GLN A 31 12.44 -0.50 -23.76
N TYR A 32 11.14 -0.62 -24.05
CA TYR A 32 10.54 -1.69 -24.78
C TYR A 32 9.56 -1.10 -25.80
N ALA A 33 9.73 -1.45 -27.09
CA ALA A 33 8.96 -0.87 -28.20
C ALA A 33 8.95 0.68 -28.17
N ASP A 34 10.14 1.28 -28.08
CA ASP A 34 10.38 2.73 -28.06
C ASP A 34 9.71 3.50 -26.91
N VAL A 35 9.17 2.81 -25.92
CA VAL A 35 8.58 3.40 -24.72
C VAL A 35 9.32 2.90 -23.48
N ALA A 36 9.60 3.80 -22.54
CA ALA A 36 10.23 3.41 -21.28
C ALA A 36 9.39 2.35 -20.55
N VAL A 37 10.03 1.28 -20.04
CA VAL A 37 9.34 0.19 -19.35
C VAL A 37 8.63 0.70 -18.09
N PHE A 38 9.16 1.70 -17.43
CA PHE A 38 8.50 2.37 -16.31
C PHE A 38 7.10 2.89 -16.69
N VAL A 39 6.94 3.48 -17.88
CA VAL A 39 5.64 3.95 -18.41
C VAL A 39 4.71 2.78 -18.67
N TRP A 40 5.21 1.68 -19.26
CA TRP A 40 4.43 0.45 -19.45
C TRP A 40 3.88 -0.08 -18.12
N CYS A 41 4.69 -0.05 -17.05
CA CYS A 41 4.22 -0.45 -15.72
C CYS A 41 3.06 0.43 -15.21
N GLY A 42 3.11 1.74 -15.46
CA GLY A 42 2.00 2.64 -15.18
C GLY A 42 0.74 2.31 -15.98
N ILE A 43 0.89 2.10 -17.29
CA ILE A 43 -0.22 1.69 -18.17
C ILE A 43 -0.84 0.38 -17.67
N PHE A 44 -0.04 -0.63 -17.35
CA PHE A 44 -0.53 -1.91 -16.82
C PHE A 44 -1.21 -1.75 -15.48
N ALA A 45 -0.70 -0.89 -14.58
CA ALA A 45 -1.33 -0.65 -13.29
C ALA A 45 -2.77 -0.15 -13.42
N PHE A 46 -3.02 0.82 -14.31
CA PHE A 46 -4.38 1.30 -14.55
C PHE A 46 -5.22 0.33 -15.40
N ALA A 47 -4.64 -0.28 -16.43
CA ALA A 47 -5.36 -1.21 -17.31
C ALA A 47 -5.91 -2.41 -16.52
N VAL A 48 -5.11 -3.04 -15.66
CA VAL A 48 -5.57 -4.15 -14.81
C VAL A 48 -6.74 -3.72 -13.93
N GLN A 49 -6.64 -2.55 -13.30
CA GLN A 49 -7.70 -2.03 -12.44
C GLN A 49 -8.99 -1.75 -13.22
N TRP A 50 -8.89 -1.13 -14.39
CA TRP A 50 -10.06 -0.78 -15.19
C TRP A 50 -10.73 -2.01 -15.82
N LEU A 51 -9.95 -3.01 -16.24
CA LEU A 51 -10.50 -4.29 -16.74
C LEU A 51 -11.26 -5.02 -15.61
N LEU A 52 -10.67 -5.10 -14.41
CA LEU A 52 -11.32 -5.74 -13.27
C LEU A 52 -12.51 -4.92 -12.74
N PHE A 53 -12.45 -3.59 -12.85
CA PHE A 53 -13.60 -2.71 -12.57
C PHE A 53 -14.82 -3.04 -13.43
N ILE A 54 -14.63 -3.35 -14.73
CA ILE A 54 -15.76 -3.73 -15.61
C ILE A 54 -16.53 -4.91 -15.01
N HIS A 55 -15.80 -5.96 -14.60
CA HIS A 55 -16.42 -7.10 -13.91
C HIS A 55 -17.10 -6.68 -12.61
N ALA A 56 -16.42 -5.90 -11.77
CA ALA A 56 -16.93 -5.47 -10.47
C ALA A 56 -18.20 -4.63 -10.60
N TRP A 57 -18.25 -3.75 -11.61
CA TRP A 57 -19.42 -2.92 -11.92
C TRP A 57 -20.60 -3.76 -12.41
N LEU A 58 -20.38 -4.65 -13.38
CA LEU A 58 -21.43 -5.50 -13.93
C LEU A 58 -21.99 -6.51 -12.91
N ALA A 59 -21.13 -7.04 -12.05
CA ALA A 59 -21.51 -8.00 -11.00
C ALA A 59 -21.93 -7.33 -9.67
N HIS A 60 -21.95 -5.99 -9.60
CA HIS A 60 -22.21 -5.21 -8.37
C HIS A 60 -21.44 -5.69 -7.14
N THR A 61 -20.13 -5.98 -7.30
CA THR A 61 -19.32 -6.61 -6.26
C THR A 61 -17.99 -5.88 -6.04
N GLU A 62 -17.55 -5.82 -4.78
CA GLU A 62 -16.24 -5.30 -4.38
C GLU A 62 -15.29 -6.41 -3.87
N LYS A 63 -15.77 -7.66 -3.86
CA LYS A 63 -15.08 -8.77 -3.17
C LYS A 63 -13.63 -8.98 -3.58
N PHE A 64 -13.30 -8.64 -4.82
CA PHE A 64 -11.96 -8.83 -5.38
C PHE A 64 -11.12 -7.56 -5.39
N PHE A 65 -11.59 -6.46 -4.81
CA PHE A 65 -10.91 -5.16 -4.88
C PHE A 65 -9.48 -5.24 -4.33
N ASP A 66 -9.30 -5.69 -3.09
CA ASP A 66 -7.96 -5.79 -2.48
C ASP A 66 -7.08 -6.84 -3.19
N LEU A 67 -7.68 -7.95 -3.67
CA LEU A 67 -6.97 -8.96 -4.44
C LEU A 67 -6.50 -8.43 -5.80
N ALA A 68 -7.30 -7.59 -6.44
CA ALA A 68 -6.96 -6.90 -7.68
C ALA A 68 -5.75 -5.98 -7.50
N GLY A 69 -5.70 -5.24 -6.39
CA GLY A 69 -4.53 -4.43 -6.03
C GLY A 69 -3.25 -5.27 -5.95
N SER A 70 -3.31 -6.40 -5.23
CA SER A 70 -2.18 -7.32 -5.10
C SER A 70 -1.77 -7.94 -6.44
N LEU A 71 -2.74 -8.35 -7.26
CA LEU A 71 -2.46 -8.87 -8.61
C LEU A 71 -1.78 -7.80 -9.47
N THR A 72 -2.17 -6.53 -9.33
CA THR A 72 -1.55 -5.43 -10.06
C THR A 72 -0.08 -5.27 -9.69
N TYR A 73 0.28 -5.32 -8.39
CA TYR A 73 1.70 -5.33 -7.98
C TYR A 73 2.47 -6.48 -8.63
N VAL A 74 1.94 -7.70 -8.57
CA VAL A 74 2.59 -8.89 -9.18
C VAL A 74 2.78 -8.67 -10.69
N THR A 75 1.75 -8.21 -11.38
CA THR A 75 1.78 -8.01 -12.84
C THR A 75 2.83 -6.97 -13.23
N ILE A 76 2.85 -5.80 -12.59
CA ILE A 76 3.78 -4.73 -12.99
C ILE A 76 5.24 -5.07 -12.66
N PHE A 77 5.53 -5.82 -11.57
CA PHE A 77 6.90 -6.21 -11.25
C PHE A 77 7.40 -7.35 -12.13
N ILE A 78 6.56 -8.31 -12.50
CA ILE A 78 6.91 -9.30 -13.52
C ILE A 78 7.18 -8.59 -14.87
N ALA A 79 6.30 -7.68 -15.29
CA ALA A 79 6.49 -6.91 -16.52
C ALA A 79 7.76 -6.07 -16.47
N ALA A 80 8.03 -5.37 -15.35
CA ALA A 80 9.25 -4.58 -15.18
C ALA A 80 10.51 -5.43 -15.37
N VAL A 81 10.60 -6.58 -14.71
CA VAL A 81 11.76 -7.49 -14.82
C VAL A 81 11.92 -8.04 -16.23
N VAL A 82 10.83 -8.54 -16.82
CA VAL A 82 10.87 -9.21 -18.14
C VAL A 82 11.15 -8.20 -19.25
N LEU A 83 10.42 -7.09 -19.30
CA LEU A 83 10.56 -6.10 -20.38
C LEU A 83 11.87 -5.31 -20.30
N SER A 84 12.44 -5.15 -19.11
CA SER A 84 13.75 -4.51 -18.90
C SER A 84 14.92 -5.49 -18.96
N ALA A 85 14.67 -6.80 -19.08
CA ALA A 85 15.70 -7.84 -18.89
C ALA A 85 16.52 -7.60 -17.61
N ALA A 86 15.86 -7.24 -16.50
CA ALA A 86 16.49 -6.85 -15.24
C ALA A 86 16.74 -8.10 -14.37
N TYR A 87 17.70 -8.91 -14.80
CA TYR A 87 18.02 -10.19 -14.16
C TYR A 87 19.19 -10.08 -13.16
N ASP A 88 19.62 -8.88 -12.83
CA ASP A 88 20.61 -8.65 -11.79
C ASP A 88 20.01 -8.94 -10.39
N PRO A 89 20.84 -9.34 -9.40
CA PRO A 89 20.36 -9.73 -8.09
C PRO A 89 19.58 -8.64 -7.35
N ARG A 90 19.94 -7.35 -7.49
CA ARG A 90 19.25 -6.23 -6.85
C ARG A 90 17.82 -6.11 -7.35
N SER A 91 17.65 -6.04 -8.67
CA SER A 91 16.35 -5.94 -9.33
C SER A 91 15.44 -7.13 -8.99
N LEU A 92 15.99 -8.34 -9.04
CA LEU A 92 15.23 -9.56 -8.74
C LEU A 92 14.77 -9.61 -7.28
N ILE A 93 15.64 -9.25 -6.33
CA ILE A 93 15.26 -9.28 -4.90
C ILE A 93 14.26 -8.18 -4.58
N ILE A 94 14.40 -6.96 -5.13
CA ILE A 94 13.40 -5.90 -4.96
C ILE A 94 12.03 -6.35 -5.50
N ALA A 95 11.99 -6.89 -6.71
CA ALA A 95 10.75 -7.40 -7.31
C ALA A 95 10.15 -8.54 -6.48
N ALA A 96 10.97 -9.52 -6.07
CA ALA A 96 10.54 -10.64 -5.23
C ALA A 96 9.99 -10.19 -3.88
N ALA A 97 10.63 -9.23 -3.21
CA ALA A 97 10.19 -8.69 -1.94
C ALA A 97 8.78 -8.09 -2.03
N ILE A 98 8.50 -7.32 -3.10
CA ILE A 98 7.18 -6.72 -3.33
C ILE A 98 6.16 -7.80 -3.71
N ILE A 99 6.52 -8.75 -4.56
CA ILE A 99 5.64 -9.86 -4.96
C ILE A 99 5.26 -10.71 -3.74
N VAL A 100 6.22 -11.05 -2.87
CA VAL A 100 5.97 -11.80 -1.62
C VAL A 100 5.01 -11.05 -0.71
N TRP A 101 5.24 -9.74 -0.51
CA TRP A 101 4.34 -8.91 0.27
C TRP A 101 2.93 -8.86 -0.33
N ALA A 102 2.80 -8.64 -1.63
CA ALA A 102 1.52 -8.57 -2.33
C ALA A 102 0.75 -9.89 -2.28
N LEU A 103 1.44 -11.03 -2.52
CA LEU A 103 0.85 -12.37 -2.45
C LEU A 103 0.42 -12.76 -1.03
N ARG A 104 1.03 -12.17 0.00
CA ARG A 104 0.58 -12.33 1.40
C ARG A 104 -0.61 -11.43 1.70
N LEU A 105 -0.54 -10.13 1.32
CA LEU A 105 -1.54 -9.14 1.71
C LEU A 105 -2.88 -9.37 1.01
N GLY A 106 -2.89 -9.60 -0.29
CA GLY A 106 -4.11 -9.75 -1.08
C GLY A 106 -5.03 -10.87 -0.60
N PRO A 107 -4.55 -12.11 -0.51
CA PRO A 107 -5.34 -13.21 0.04
C PRO A 107 -5.79 -12.96 1.49
N PHE A 108 -4.92 -12.38 2.33
CA PHE A 108 -5.27 -12.03 3.71
C PHE A 108 -6.47 -11.07 3.76
N LEU A 109 -6.45 -9.99 2.98
CA LEU A 109 -7.53 -9.02 2.92
C LEU A 109 -8.82 -9.64 2.32
N TYR A 110 -8.68 -10.42 1.26
CA TYR A 110 -9.80 -11.12 0.63
C TYR A 110 -10.54 -12.05 1.61
N PHE A 111 -9.80 -12.93 2.31
CA PHE A 111 -10.42 -13.84 3.28
C PHE A 111 -11.01 -13.09 4.46
N ARG A 112 -10.38 -12.01 4.93
CA ARG A 112 -10.92 -11.13 5.96
C ARG A 112 -12.28 -10.56 5.56
N ILE A 113 -12.40 -10.02 4.33
CA ILE A 113 -13.65 -9.45 3.81
C ILE A 113 -14.70 -10.55 3.62
N LYS A 114 -14.32 -11.70 3.06
CA LYS A 114 -15.22 -12.84 2.88
C LYS A 114 -15.82 -13.29 4.22
N ASN A 115 -15.01 -13.42 5.26
CA ASN A 115 -15.45 -13.86 6.59
C ASN A 115 -16.27 -12.80 7.35
N SER A 116 -16.12 -11.50 7.01
CA SER A 116 -16.90 -10.42 7.62
C SER A 116 -18.20 -10.09 6.89
N GLY A 117 -18.58 -10.85 5.85
CA GLY A 117 -19.81 -10.65 5.09
C GLY A 117 -19.78 -9.48 4.09
N GLY A 118 -18.61 -8.92 3.81
CA GLY A 118 -18.40 -7.83 2.85
C GLY A 118 -17.69 -6.60 3.42
N ASP A 119 -17.28 -5.69 2.55
CA ASP A 119 -16.65 -4.43 2.96
C ASP A 119 -17.69 -3.31 3.05
N ARG A 120 -17.97 -2.86 4.27
CA ARG A 120 -18.96 -1.80 4.53
C ARG A 120 -18.63 -0.48 3.83
N ARG A 121 -17.36 -0.23 3.47
CA ARG A 121 -16.97 0.99 2.73
C ARG A 121 -17.65 1.04 1.37
N PHE A 122 -17.86 -0.12 0.75
CA PHE A 122 -18.40 -0.23 -0.60
C PHE A 122 -19.93 -0.28 -0.68
N HIS A 123 -20.66 -0.36 0.43
CA HIS A 123 -22.12 -0.42 0.39
C HIS A 123 -22.76 0.75 -0.37
N THR A 124 -22.19 1.96 -0.26
CA THR A 124 -22.64 3.15 -1.00
C THR A 124 -21.83 3.39 -2.27
N ILE A 125 -20.51 3.11 -2.23
CA ILE A 125 -19.59 3.38 -3.33
C ILE A 125 -19.98 2.60 -4.59
N ARG A 126 -20.26 1.29 -4.47
CA ARG A 126 -20.58 0.41 -5.61
C ARG A 126 -21.88 0.74 -6.34
N ASN A 127 -22.76 1.55 -5.73
CA ASN A 127 -24.02 1.95 -6.32
C ASN A 127 -23.90 3.22 -7.19
N SER A 128 -22.73 3.85 -7.24
CA SER A 128 -22.45 5.05 -8.00
C SER A 128 -21.28 4.82 -8.94
N PHE A 129 -21.54 4.80 -10.25
CA PHE A 129 -20.50 4.60 -11.26
C PHE A 129 -19.30 5.54 -11.06
N PRO A 130 -19.47 6.89 -10.97
CA PRO A 130 -18.31 7.79 -10.86
C PRO A 130 -17.51 7.56 -9.60
N THR A 131 -18.16 7.25 -8.47
CA THR A 131 -17.48 7.00 -7.20
C THR A 131 -16.76 5.65 -7.23
N PHE A 132 -17.37 4.63 -7.80
CA PHE A 132 -16.77 3.30 -7.87
C PHE A 132 -15.61 3.25 -8.86
N PHE A 133 -15.77 3.87 -10.04
CA PHE A 133 -14.69 4.00 -11.02
C PHE A 133 -13.50 4.80 -10.47
N MET A 134 -13.80 5.94 -9.80
CA MET A 134 -12.77 6.71 -9.10
C MET A 134 -12.00 5.84 -8.09
N THR A 135 -12.70 5.01 -7.30
CA THR A 135 -12.08 4.16 -6.29
C THR A 135 -11.12 3.14 -6.91
N TRP A 136 -11.49 2.52 -8.03
CA TRP A 136 -10.61 1.60 -8.77
C TRP A 136 -9.42 2.34 -9.41
N THR A 137 -9.64 3.53 -9.94
CA THR A 137 -8.55 4.36 -10.48
C THR A 137 -7.57 4.78 -9.38
N LEU A 138 -8.07 5.15 -8.20
CA LEU A 138 -7.24 5.47 -7.03
C LEU A 138 -6.41 4.26 -6.59
N GLN A 139 -6.92 3.04 -6.72
CA GLN A 139 -6.14 1.83 -6.42
C GLN A 139 -5.00 1.62 -7.42
N GLY A 140 -5.23 1.84 -8.71
CA GLY A 140 -4.15 1.82 -9.71
C GLY A 140 -3.06 2.83 -9.41
N ALA A 141 -3.46 4.06 -9.06
CA ALA A 141 -2.52 5.09 -8.61
C ALA A 141 -1.81 4.70 -7.31
N TRP A 142 -2.51 4.11 -6.35
CA TRP A 142 -1.89 3.59 -5.13
C TRP A 142 -0.75 2.64 -5.45
N VAL A 143 -1.01 1.61 -6.25
CA VAL A 143 -0.01 0.61 -6.64
C VAL A 143 1.19 1.27 -7.33
N TYR A 144 0.94 2.13 -8.32
CA TYR A 144 1.98 2.74 -9.13
C TYR A 144 2.84 3.73 -8.34
N LEU A 145 2.22 4.64 -7.59
CA LEU A 145 2.93 5.68 -6.83
C LEU A 145 3.68 5.10 -5.62
N THR A 146 3.10 4.12 -4.93
CA THR A 146 3.76 3.46 -3.80
C THR A 146 5.02 2.71 -4.24
N SER A 147 4.99 2.10 -5.42
CA SER A 147 6.09 1.29 -5.94
C SER A 147 7.04 2.03 -6.88
N CYS A 148 6.84 3.33 -7.13
CA CYS A 148 7.58 4.04 -8.18
C CYS A 148 9.11 4.03 -7.99
N ALA A 149 9.63 4.10 -6.75
CA ALA A 149 11.07 3.99 -6.50
C ALA A 149 11.63 2.60 -6.90
N ALA A 150 10.92 1.54 -6.55
CA ALA A 150 11.28 0.18 -6.92
C ALA A 150 11.20 -0.05 -8.43
N LEU A 151 10.12 0.42 -9.06
CA LEU A 151 9.96 0.34 -10.51
C LEU A 151 11.06 1.11 -11.23
N ALA A 152 11.40 2.33 -10.80
CA ALA A 152 12.48 3.10 -11.36
C ALA A 152 13.83 2.37 -11.27
N ALA A 153 14.13 1.75 -10.12
CA ALA A 153 15.35 0.98 -9.92
C ALA A 153 15.42 -0.26 -10.83
N VAL A 154 14.32 -1.04 -10.91
CA VAL A 154 14.26 -2.26 -11.74
C VAL A 154 14.32 -1.94 -13.23
N THR A 155 13.76 -0.80 -13.65
CA THR A 155 13.74 -0.39 -15.06
C THR A 155 14.89 0.55 -15.45
N SER A 156 15.77 0.90 -14.50
CA SER A 156 16.93 1.76 -14.74
C SER A 156 17.92 1.13 -15.71
N SER A 157 18.59 1.96 -16.52
CA SER A 157 19.76 1.53 -17.29
C SER A 157 21.01 1.34 -16.42
N ASN A 158 21.01 1.90 -15.21
CA ASN A 158 22.10 1.76 -14.24
C ASN A 158 21.93 0.49 -13.40
N THR A 159 22.71 -0.53 -13.72
CA THR A 159 22.74 -1.79 -12.96
C THR A 159 23.78 -1.74 -11.87
N VAL A 160 23.36 -1.88 -10.62
CA VAL A 160 24.23 -1.83 -9.44
C VAL A 160 24.14 -3.17 -8.67
N GLY A 161 25.29 -3.74 -8.35
CA GLY A 161 25.38 -4.95 -7.53
C GLY A 161 24.85 -4.76 -6.10
N LEU A 162 24.85 -5.84 -5.31
CA LEU A 162 24.48 -5.78 -3.90
C LEU A 162 25.60 -5.09 -3.11
N ASP A 163 25.20 -4.10 -2.30
CA ASP A 163 26.11 -3.29 -1.46
C ASP A 163 25.54 -3.16 -0.03
N ALA A 164 26.26 -2.46 0.84
CA ALA A 164 25.82 -2.23 2.22
C ALA A 164 24.47 -1.52 2.30
N VAL A 165 24.20 -0.57 1.40
CA VAL A 165 22.91 0.17 1.35
C VAL A 165 21.76 -0.80 1.04
N PHE A 166 21.98 -1.73 0.09
CA PHE A 166 21.00 -2.77 -0.21
C PHE A 166 20.67 -3.61 1.03
N PHE A 167 21.67 -4.11 1.75
CA PHE A 167 21.42 -4.97 2.93
C PHE A 167 20.76 -4.21 4.07
N VAL A 168 21.09 -2.93 4.28
CA VAL A 168 20.37 -2.06 5.23
C VAL A 168 18.90 -1.93 4.82
N GLY A 169 18.62 -1.62 3.56
CA GLY A 169 17.26 -1.50 3.04
C GLY A 169 16.49 -2.81 3.17
N PHE A 170 17.10 -3.94 2.84
CA PHE A 170 16.49 -5.26 2.99
C PHE A 170 16.19 -5.60 4.46
N GLY A 171 17.07 -5.26 5.39
CA GLY A 171 16.83 -5.41 6.83
C GLY A 171 15.63 -4.57 7.31
N ILE A 172 15.52 -3.32 6.86
CA ILE A 172 14.38 -2.44 7.17
C ILE A 172 13.09 -3.03 6.59
N TRP A 173 13.11 -3.50 5.33
CA TRP A 173 11.98 -4.16 4.69
C TRP A 173 11.54 -5.40 5.46
N ALA A 174 12.45 -6.30 5.79
CA ALA A 174 12.15 -7.54 6.49
C ALA A 174 11.56 -7.28 7.89
N PHE A 175 12.11 -6.30 8.61
CA PHE A 175 11.60 -5.89 9.92
C PHE A 175 10.19 -5.29 9.80
N GLY A 176 9.96 -4.38 8.85
CA GLY A 176 8.63 -3.79 8.59
C GLY A 176 7.60 -4.86 8.21
N PHE A 177 7.97 -5.78 7.31
CA PHE A 177 7.12 -6.90 6.89
C PHE A 177 6.77 -7.82 8.07
N ALA A 178 7.74 -8.15 8.91
CA ALA A 178 7.50 -8.97 10.11
C ALA A 178 6.51 -8.29 11.08
N ILE A 179 6.68 -6.98 11.34
CA ILE A 179 5.76 -6.21 12.18
C ILE A 179 4.35 -6.24 11.59
N GLU A 180 4.18 -5.99 10.29
CA GLU A 180 2.88 -6.01 9.64
C GLU A 180 2.20 -7.38 9.78
N VAL A 181 2.93 -8.46 9.47
CA VAL A 181 2.41 -9.83 9.58
C VAL A 181 2.00 -10.18 11.00
N ILE A 182 2.85 -9.87 11.99
CA ILE A 182 2.56 -10.16 13.41
C ILE A 182 1.35 -9.36 13.89
N ALA A 183 1.30 -8.06 13.58
CA ALA A 183 0.19 -7.19 13.97
C ALA A 183 -1.15 -7.66 13.39
N ASP A 184 -1.16 -8.03 12.11
CA ASP A 184 -2.36 -8.55 11.45
C ASP A 184 -2.81 -9.88 12.04
N ARG A 185 -1.88 -10.80 12.35
CA ARG A 185 -2.18 -12.07 13.03
C ARG A 185 -2.75 -11.85 14.42
N GLN A 186 -2.15 -10.96 15.21
CA GLN A 186 -2.64 -10.61 16.55
C GLN A 186 -4.06 -10.08 16.49
N LYS A 187 -4.35 -9.16 15.55
CA LYS A 187 -5.69 -8.60 15.39
C LYS A 187 -6.71 -9.63 14.91
N THR A 188 -6.29 -10.53 14.03
CA THR A 188 -7.15 -11.61 13.54
C THR A 188 -7.50 -12.58 14.68
N ALA A 189 -6.51 -13.03 15.46
CA ALA A 189 -6.72 -13.90 16.61
C ALA A 189 -7.62 -13.25 17.67
N PHE A 190 -7.38 -11.96 17.99
CA PHE A 190 -8.21 -11.20 18.93
C PHE A 190 -9.68 -11.13 18.50
N ARG A 191 -9.95 -10.94 17.20
CA ARG A 191 -11.31 -10.86 16.66
C ARG A 191 -11.98 -12.21 16.48
N ALA A 192 -11.23 -13.30 16.41
CA ALA A 192 -11.76 -14.64 16.31
C ALA A 192 -12.35 -15.15 17.64
N ASP A 193 -11.97 -14.53 18.76
CA ASP A 193 -12.47 -14.83 20.08
C ASP A 193 -13.82 -14.09 20.31
N PRO A 194 -14.93 -14.79 20.52
CA PRO A 194 -16.25 -14.20 20.77
C PRO A 194 -16.27 -13.26 21.99
N ASP A 195 -15.46 -13.53 23.02
CA ASP A 195 -15.37 -12.72 24.23
C ASP A 195 -14.80 -11.32 23.95
N ASN A 196 -14.23 -11.10 22.78
CA ASN A 196 -13.67 -9.82 22.33
C ASN A 196 -14.57 -9.06 21.34
N ALA A 197 -15.80 -9.48 21.09
CA ALA A 197 -16.69 -8.92 20.07
C ALA A 197 -16.84 -7.39 20.18
N ASP A 198 -17.02 -6.86 21.39
CA ASP A 198 -17.21 -5.43 21.67
C ASP A 198 -15.97 -4.72 22.22
N LYS A 199 -14.82 -5.41 22.23
CA LYS A 199 -13.57 -4.88 22.79
C LYS A 199 -12.63 -4.36 21.68
N PHE A 200 -11.73 -3.48 22.08
CA PHE A 200 -10.60 -3.06 21.25
C PHE A 200 -9.31 -3.79 21.67
N ILE A 201 -8.47 -4.10 20.69
CA ILE A 201 -7.18 -4.76 20.94
C ILE A 201 -6.18 -3.77 21.57
N LYS A 202 -5.52 -4.18 22.67
CA LYS A 202 -4.51 -3.41 23.40
C LYS A 202 -3.34 -4.27 23.90
N THR A 203 -3.14 -5.44 23.29
CA THR A 203 -2.10 -6.42 23.68
C THR A 203 -1.09 -6.63 22.54
N GLY A 204 0.06 -7.20 22.85
CA GLY A 204 1.11 -7.44 21.86
C GLY A 204 1.64 -6.13 21.24
N LEU A 205 1.81 -6.10 19.92
CA LEU A 205 2.23 -4.89 19.20
C LEU A 205 1.21 -3.76 19.31
N TRP A 206 -0.07 -4.08 19.51
CA TRP A 206 -1.14 -3.10 19.70
C TRP A 206 -1.08 -2.38 21.05
N ALA A 207 -0.30 -2.87 22.01
CA ALA A 207 0.03 -2.11 23.23
C ALA A 207 1.08 -1.02 22.97
N TRP A 208 1.89 -1.16 21.90
CA TRP A 208 3.00 -0.25 21.59
C TRP A 208 2.67 0.76 20.51
N SER A 209 1.70 0.45 19.66
CA SER A 209 1.16 1.33 18.62
C SER A 209 -0.31 1.04 18.42
N ARG A 210 -1.11 2.07 18.11
CA ARG A 210 -2.53 1.89 17.76
C ARG A 210 -2.74 1.35 16.34
N HIS A 211 -1.71 1.46 15.49
CA HIS A 211 -1.70 0.95 14.12
C HIS A 211 -0.33 0.35 13.76
N PRO A 212 0.09 -0.74 14.45
CA PRO A 212 1.41 -1.31 14.26
C PRO A 212 1.60 -1.92 12.87
N ASN A 213 0.54 -2.43 12.24
CA ASN A 213 0.59 -2.92 10.87
C ASN A 213 0.88 -1.79 9.85
N TYR A 214 0.33 -0.58 10.06
CA TYR A 214 0.65 0.57 9.21
C TYR A 214 2.09 1.06 9.41
N PHE A 215 2.58 1.02 10.64
CA PHE A 215 3.98 1.29 10.90
C PHE A 215 4.88 0.29 10.16
N GLY A 216 4.53 -1.01 10.19
CA GLY A 216 5.22 -2.05 9.45
C GLY A 216 5.22 -1.77 7.94
N GLU A 217 4.07 -1.41 7.37
CA GLU A 217 3.92 -1.09 5.95
C GLU A 217 4.73 0.16 5.55
N ILE A 218 4.75 1.21 6.35
CA ILE A 218 5.59 2.39 6.11
C ILE A 218 7.08 2.01 6.10
N LEU A 219 7.51 1.19 7.07
CA LEU A 219 8.91 0.75 7.14
C LEU A 219 9.30 -0.12 5.95
N LEU A 220 8.46 -1.08 5.55
CA LEU A 220 8.82 -1.93 4.42
C LEU A 220 8.97 -1.12 3.11
N TRP A 221 8.12 -0.14 2.86
CA TRP A 221 8.26 0.73 1.68
C TRP A 221 9.46 1.67 1.79
N ALA A 222 9.81 2.14 2.99
CA ALA A 222 11.05 2.86 3.23
C ALA A 222 12.27 1.97 2.94
N GLY A 223 12.26 0.70 3.38
CA GLY A 223 13.29 -0.28 3.07
C GLY A 223 13.45 -0.53 1.58
N ILE A 224 12.34 -0.65 0.83
CA ILE A 224 12.34 -0.74 -0.63
C ILE A 224 13.02 0.48 -1.25
N ALA A 225 12.69 1.71 -0.82
CA ALA A 225 13.30 2.93 -1.34
C ALA A 225 14.82 2.97 -1.07
N VAL A 226 15.26 2.51 0.10
CA VAL A 226 16.70 2.39 0.43
C VAL A 226 17.38 1.37 -0.48
N MET A 227 16.79 0.19 -0.72
CA MET A 227 17.33 -0.79 -1.67
C MET A 227 17.40 -0.24 -3.10
N ALA A 228 16.43 0.57 -3.50
CA ALA A 228 16.33 1.15 -4.84
C ALA A 228 17.35 2.28 -5.09
N TYR A 229 17.64 3.08 -4.06
CA TYR A 229 18.41 4.33 -4.16
C TYR A 229 19.69 4.26 -5.02
N PRO A 230 20.60 3.29 -4.85
CA PRO A 230 21.85 3.27 -5.61
C PRO A 230 21.68 3.03 -7.12
N ALA A 231 20.54 2.47 -7.55
CA ALA A 231 20.27 2.22 -8.97
C ALA A 231 19.59 3.41 -9.67
N LEU A 232 19.12 4.40 -8.91
CA LEU A 232 18.42 5.57 -9.47
C LEU A 232 19.42 6.58 -10.03
N VAL A 233 19.11 7.10 -11.22
CA VAL A 233 19.92 8.12 -11.92
C VAL A 233 19.05 9.30 -12.37
N GLY A 234 19.64 10.48 -12.44
CA GLY A 234 18.96 11.68 -12.90
C GLY A 234 17.67 11.98 -12.13
N TRP A 235 16.60 12.25 -12.85
CA TRP A 235 15.30 12.57 -12.27
C TRP A 235 14.63 11.39 -11.57
N GLN A 236 15.06 10.15 -11.83
CA GLN A 236 14.56 8.97 -11.10
C GLN A 236 14.67 9.13 -9.57
N ALA A 237 15.63 9.92 -9.07
CA ALA A 237 15.80 10.19 -7.65
C ALA A 237 14.53 10.80 -6.99
N LEU A 238 13.68 11.52 -7.76
CA LEU A 238 12.41 12.04 -7.24
C LEU A 238 11.42 10.94 -6.86
N THR A 239 11.56 9.73 -7.39
CA THR A 239 10.72 8.59 -7.00
C THR A 239 10.95 8.16 -5.55
N LEU A 240 12.06 8.55 -4.92
CA LEU A 240 12.32 8.36 -3.48
C LEU A 240 11.33 9.10 -2.57
N LEU A 241 10.46 9.93 -3.12
CA LEU A 241 9.31 10.47 -2.38
C LEU A 241 8.19 9.45 -2.15
N ALA A 242 8.27 8.24 -2.74
CA ALA A 242 7.29 7.18 -2.55
C ALA A 242 6.97 6.85 -1.08
N PRO A 243 7.94 6.71 -0.16
CA PRO A 243 7.62 6.47 1.26
C PRO A 243 6.83 7.62 1.92
N ILE A 244 7.07 8.87 1.51
CA ILE A 244 6.29 10.03 1.98
C ILE A 244 4.84 9.91 1.49
N TRP A 245 4.65 9.49 0.24
CA TRP A 245 3.33 9.18 -0.29
C TRP A 245 2.62 8.10 0.52
N VAL A 246 3.30 7.01 0.88
CA VAL A 246 2.76 5.95 1.75
C VAL A 246 2.32 6.50 3.10
N VAL A 247 3.16 7.32 3.75
CA VAL A 247 2.80 7.98 5.02
C VAL A 247 1.55 8.84 4.86
N LEU A 248 1.46 9.66 3.83
CA LEU A 248 0.29 10.51 3.57
C LEU A 248 -0.99 9.67 3.35
N GLN A 249 -0.89 8.60 2.59
CA GLN A 249 -2.02 7.69 2.36
C GLN A 249 -2.49 7.04 3.68
N MET A 250 -1.56 6.53 4.47
CA MET A 250 -1.85 5.83 5.73
C MET A 250 -2.35 6.77 6.84
N THR A 251 -1.99 8.05 6.81
CA THR A 251 -2.31 8.97 7.91
C THR A 251 -3.38 10.01 7.55
N ALA A 252 -3.30 10.61 6.37
CA ALA A 252 -4.10 11.77 6.01
C ALA A 252 -5.28 11.45 5.09
N ILE A 253 -5.09 10.55 4.09
CA ILE A 253 -6.08 10.34 3.03
C ILE A 253 -7.13 9.30 3.43
N SER A 254 -6.71 8.10 3.86
CA SER A 254 -7.65 7.00 4.12
C SER A 254 -7.39 6.23 5.42
N GLY A 255 -6.17 5.94 5.77
CA GLY A 255 -5.77 4.99 6.79
C GLY A 255 -6.23 5.29 8.22
N THR A 256 -5.30 5.76 9.06
CA THR A 256 -5.55 5.94 10.51
C THR A 256 -6.69 6.89 10.80
N ARG A 257 -6.85 7.97 10.00
CA ARG A 257 -7.91 8.98 10.22
C ARG A 257 -9.31 8.35 10.26
N MET A 258 -9.60 7.48 9.27
CA MET A 258 -10.91 6.81 9.19
C MET A 258 -11.09 5.77 10.30
N LEU A 259 -10.02 5.02 10.62
CA LEU A 259 -10.04 4.01 11.67
C LEU A 259 -10.21 4.63 13.05
N GLU A 260 -9.50 5.72 13.35
CA GLU A 260 -9.64 6.47 14.61
C GLU A 260 -11.03 7.10 14.76
N ALA A 261 -11.57 7.67 13.70
CA ALA A 261 -12.94 8.22 13.72
C ALA A 261 -13.97 7.13 14.03
N ARG A 262 -13.83 5.94 13.40
CA ARG A 262 -14.69 4.79 13.67
C ARG A 262 -14.52 4.27 15.10
N ALA A 263 -13.29 4.11 15.57
CA ALA A 263 -13.00 3.65 16.91
C ALA A 263 -13.54 4.62 17.98
N ASN A 264 -13.38 5.93 17.76
CA ASN A 264 -13.98 6.95 18.62
C ASN A 264 -15.50 6.90 18.66
N LYS A 265 -16.15 6.58 17.52
CA LYS A 265 -17.62 6.43 17.51
C LYS A 265 -18.08 5.21 18.32
N THR A 266 -17.26 4.15 18.35
CA THR A 266 -17.62 2.89 19.03
C THR A 266 -17.24 2.93 20.52
N TRP A 267 -16.03 3.39 20.84
CA TRP A 267 -15.46 3.31 22.21
C TRP A 267 -15.10 4.68 22.80
N GLY A 268 -15.50 5.79 22.17
CA GLY A 268 -15.09 7.14 22.59
C GLY A 268 -15.55 7.54 23.99
N SER A 269 -16.65 6.96 24.51
CA SER A 269 -17.14 7.15 25.87
C SER A 269 -16.52 6.19 26.90
N ASP A 270 -15.76 5.17 26.46
CA ASP A 270 -15.13 4.20 27.33
C ASP A 270 -13.85 4.80 27.96
N PRO A 271 -13.76 4.92 29.30
CA PRO A 271 -12.59 5.43 30.00
C PRO A 271 -11.31 4.61 29.71
N GLU A 272 -11.44 3.28 29.54
CA GLU A 272 -10.32 2.41 29.24
C GLU A 272 -9.75 2.68 27.84
N TYR A 273 -10.62 2.89 26.85
CA TYR A 273 -10.20 3.29 25.51
C TYR A 273 -9.52 4.66 25.50
N GLN A 274 -10.02 5.63 26.26
CA GLN A 274 -9.39 6.95 26.37
C GLN A 274 -8.01 6.87 27.04
N ALA A 275 -7.86 6.04 28.08
CA ALA A 275 -6.58 5.79 28.72
C ALA A 275 -5.58 5.14 27.76
N TYR A 276 -6.00 4.10 27.03
CA TYR A 276 -5.22 3.44 25.97
C TYR A 276 -4.76 4.45 24.92
N LYS A 277 -5.67 5.29 24.42
CA LYS A 277 -5.38 6.28 23.40
C LYS A 277 -4.38 7.36 23.84
N LYS A 278 -4.40 7.72 25.13
CA LYS A 278 -3.45 8.68 25.73
C LYS A 278 -2.05 8.08 25.92
N SER A 279 -1.97 6.79 26.27
CA SER A 279 -0.71 6.10 26.58
C SER A 279 -0.03 5.49 25.35
N THR A 280 -0.76 5.21 24.27
CA THR A 280 -0.27 4.47 23.12
C THR A 280 -0.16 5.36 21.87
N PRO A 281 1.03 5.50 21.26
CA PRO A 281 1.25 6.30 20.06
C PRO A 281 0.39 5.83 18.88
N LEU A 282 0.12 6.76 17.95
CA LEU A 282 -0.70 6.46 16.77
C LEU A 282 -0.05 5.43 15.84
N LEU A 283 1.23 5.63 15.51
CA LEU A 283 1.98 4.82 14.54
C LEU A 283 3.26 4.23 15.13
N MET A 284 4.09 5.07 15.76
CA MET A 284 5.40 4.62 16.23
C MET A 284 5.26 3.48 17.24
N LEU A 285 6.08 2.44 17.07
CA LEU A 285 6.22 1.39 18.08
C LEU A 285 7.04 1.93 19.26
N TRP A 286 6.36 2.31 20.32
CA TRP A 286 6.96 2.79 21.53
C TRP A 286 6.33 2.12 22.76
N PRO A 287 7.13 1.67 23.73
CA PRO A 287 6.58 1.08 24.95
C PRO A 287 5.52 2.00 25.58
N PRO A 288 4.38 1.44 26.04
CA PRO A 288 3.35 2.24 26.68
C PRO A 288 3.93 2.99 27.87
N ARG A 289 3.58 4.27 27.98
CA ARG A 289 3.97 5.05 29.15
C ARG A 289 3.32 4.43 30.39
N LYS A 290 4.12 4.08 31.41
CA LYS A 290 3.56 3.69 32.71
C LYS A 290 2.67 4.82 33.17
N GLN A 291 1.40 4.53 33.42
CA GLN A 291 0.54 5.50 34.10
C GLN A 291 1.14 5.69 35.49
N ALA A 292 1.45 6.94 35.83
CA ALA A 292 1.76 7.27 37.21
C ALA A 292 0.51 6.92 38.04
N SER A 293 0.68 5.96 38.96
CA SER A 293 -0.32 5.54 39.95
C SER A 293 -0.65 6.66 40.90
#